data_ddfa0e69e93021b0ca37d8a7e94b4121
#
_entry.id   ddfa0e69e93021b0ca37d8a7e94b4121
#
_cell.length_a   1.000
_cell.length_b   1.000
_cell.length_c   1.000
_cell.angle_alpha   90.00
_cell.angle_beta   90.00
_cell.angle_gamma   90.00
#
_symmetry.space_group_name_H-M   'P 1'
#
loop_
_entity.id
_entity.type
_entity.pdbx_description
1 polymer ?
#
loop_
_entity_poly.entity_id
_entity_poly.type
_entity_poly.pdbx_seq_one_letter_code
_entity_poly.pdbx_strand_id
1 'polypeptide(L)'
;MAENYKDMTQEELRDLLAEKNGELFDLASEIDEETEFDILFFSAIGVSDGDFIKSSSSALGNAFNLAELLDNATNFDDVINAIQKRELQKFLAIDNNKEG
;
A
#
# COMPACT_ATOMS: atom_id res chain seq x y z
N MET A 1 23.39 5.48 -15.56
CA MET A 1 24.27 4.94 -14.53
C MET A 1 23.44 4.22 -13.46
N ALA A 2 23.87 3.04 -13.10
CA ALA A 2 23.18 2.31 -12.04
C ALA A 2 23.43 2.99 -10.70
N GLU A 3 22.37 3.17 -9.93
CA GLU A 3 22.50 3.71 -8.60
C GLU A 3 22.99 2.64 -7.66
N ASN A 4 23.75 3.05 -6.66
CA ASN A 4 24.24 2.13 -5.66
C ASN A 4 23.23 2.08 -4.51
N TYR A 5 22.29 1.17 -4.60
CA TYR A 5 21.21 1.05 -3.62
C TYR A 5 21.72 0.74 -2.22
N LYS A 6 22.86 0.11 -2.13
CA LYS A 6 23.44 -0.23 -0.82
C LYS A 6 23.79 1.00 0.01
N ASP A 7 24.08 2.12 -0.66
CA ASP A 7 24.45 3.35 0.03
C ASP A 7 23.27 4.27 0.29
N MET A 8 22.08 3.89 -0.13
CA MET A 8 20.88 4.70 0.04
C MET A 8 20.24 4.45 1.41
N THR A 9 19.71 5.51 1.99
CA THR A 9 18.97 5.37 3.24
C THR A 9 17.59 4.76 2.98
N GLN A 10 16.95 4.32 4.05
CA GLN A 10 15.58 3.81 3.99
C GLN A 10 14.63 4.82 3.34
N GLU A 11 14.76 6.09 3.75
CA GLU A 11 13.92 7.16 3.22
C GLU A 11 14.19 7.41 1.74
N GLU A 12 15.45 7.41 1.34
CA GLU A 12 15.83 7.60 -0.07
C GLU A 12 15.26 6.48 -0.94
N LEU A 13 15.31 5.26 -0.46
CA LEU A 13 14.76 4.12 -1.20
C LEU A 13 13.24 4.22 -1.30
N ARG A 14 12.57 4.61 -0.19
CA ARG A 14 11.13 4.85 -0.21
C ARG A 14 10.78 5.92 -1.23
N ASP A 15 11.51 7.02 -1.24
CA ASP A 15 11.24 8.14 -2.14
C ASP A 15 11.45 7.75 -3.60
N LEU A 16 12.48 6.96 -3.89
CA LEU A 16 12.72 6.48 -5.26
C LEU A 16 11.56 5.62 -5.74
N LEU A 17 11.09 4.69 -4.91
CA LEU A 17 9.97 3.84 -5.27
C LEU A 17 8.67 4.64 -5.40
N ALA A 18 8.48 5.63 -4.53
CA ALA A 18 7.30 6.49 -4.58
C ALA A 18 7.26 7.32 -5.86
N GLU A 19 8.42 7.78 -6.33
CA GLU A 19 8.51 8.53 -7.58
C GLU A 19 8.04 7.67 -8.76
N LYS A 20 8.53 6.46 -8.84
CA LYS A 20 8.14 5.55 -9.92
C LYS A 20 6.68 5.17 -9.82
N ASN A 21 6.18 4.97 -8.62
CA ASN A 21 4.78 4.70 -8.39
C ASN A 21 3.90 5.89 -8.81
N GLY A 22 4.37 7.11 -8.56
CA GLY A 22 3.67 8.33 -8.98
C GLY A 22 3.56 8.44 -10.49
N GLU A 23 4.60 8.06 -11.20
CA GLU A 23 4.59 8.03 -12.67
C GLU A 23 3.51 7.06 -13.18
N LEU A 24 3.41 5.89 -12.56
CA LEU A 24 2.40 4.90 -12.93
C LEU A 24 1.00 5.39 -12.59
N PHE A 25 0.84 6.04 -11.44
CA PHE A 25 -0.44 6.62 -11.04
C PHE A 25 -0.90 7.68 -12.06
N ASP A 26 0.02 8.54 -12.49
CA ASP A 26 -0.29 9.58 -13.46
C ASP A 26 -0.74 8.97 -14.77
N LEU A 27 -0.07 7.91 -15.22
CA LEU A 27 -0.46 7.20 -16.43
C LEU A 27 -1.87 6.60 -16.27
N ALA A 28 -2.15 5.97 -15.13
CA ALA A 28 -3.46 5.38 -14.88
C ALA A 28 -4.56 6.46 -14.89
N SER A 29 -4.28 7.61 -14.27
CA SER A 29 -5.22 8.73 -14.25
C SER A 29 -5.50 9.26 -15.66
N GLU A 30 -4.45 9.37 -16.48
CA GLU A 30 -4.58 9.84 -17.85
C GLU A 30 -5.46 8.89 -18.67
N ILE A 31 -5.23 7.60 -18.54
CA ILE A 31 -6.03 6.59 -19.24
C ILE A 31 -7.49 6.65 -18.76
N ASP A 32 -7.70 6.83 -17.47
CA ASP A 32 -9.04 6.93 -16.90
C ASP A 32 -9.80 8.12 -17.50
N GLU A 33 -9.13 9.26 -17.66
CA GLU A 33 -9.75 10.46 -18.20
C GLU A 33 -10.02 10.36 -19.70
N GLU A 34 -9.18 9.63 -20.44
CA GLU A 34 -9.24 9.60 -21.89
C GLU A 34 -10.01 8.41 -22.44
N THR A 35 -10.48 7.51 -21.60
CA THR A 35 -11.24 6.33 -22.04
C THR A 35 -12.57 6.23 -21.33
N GLU A 36 -13.41 5.34 -21.81
CA GLU A 36 -14.69 5.06 -21.18
C GLU A 36 -14.56 4.07 -20.00
N PHE A 37 -13.37 3.51 -19.84
CA PHE A 37 -13.14 2.54 -18.77
C PHE A 37 -12.84 3.27 -17.46
N ASP A 38 -13.27 2.67 -16.37
CA ASP A 38 -12.87 3.10 -15.04
C ASP A 38 -11.58 2.37 -14.69
N ILE A 39 -10.51 3.13 -14.54
CA ILE A 39 -9.24 2.53 -14.17
C ILE A 39 -9.16 2.43 -12.66
N LEU A 40 -8.91 1.24 -12.18
CA LEU A 40 -8.75 0.98 -10.76
C LEU A 40 -7.27 0.76 -10.47
N PHE A 41 -6.76 1.50 -9.51
CA PHE A 41 -5.34 1.45 -9.18
C PHE A 41 -5.20 1.54 -7.66
N PHE A 42 -4.47 0.62 -7.09
CA PHE A 42 -4.11 0.69 -5.67
C PHE A 42 -2.66 0.25 -5.54
N SER A 43 -1.87 1.05 -4.83
CA SER A 43 -0.49 0.69 -4.59
C SER A 43 -0.09 1.08 -3.18
N ALA A 44 0.79 0.29 -2.61
CA ALA A 44 1.42 0.58 -1.34
C ALA A 44 2.83 0.05 -1.41
N ILE A 45 3.78 0.89 -1.11
CA ILE A 45 5.18 0.51 -1.08
C ILE A 45 5.74 0.84 0.29
N GLY A 46 6.72 0.08 0.70
CA GLY A 46 7.35 0.32 1.97
C GLY A 46 8.76 -0.23 2.00
N VAL A 47 9.58 0.41 2.81
CA VAL A 47 10.93 -0.05 3.06
C VAL A 47 11.07 -0.24 4.57
N SER A 48 11.37 -1.46 4.96
CA SER A 48 11.47 -1.84 6.36
C SER A 48 12.93 -2.08 6.74
N ASP A 49 13.32 -1.61 7.91
CA ASP A 49 14.63 -1.93 8.46
C ASP A 49 14.54 -3.00 9.55
N GLY A 50 13.36 -3.60 9.70
CA GLY A 50 13.10 -4.59 10.74
C GLY A 50 12.32 -4.04 11.92
N ASP A 51 12.48 -2.77 12.22
CA ASP A 51 11.81 -2.11 13.33
C ASP A 51 10.78 -1.11 12.87
N PHE A 52 11.06 -0.36 11.82
CA PHE A 52 10.21 0.71 11.31
C PHE A 52 10.01 0.55 9.81
N ILE A 53 8.86 1.03 9.34
CA ILE A 53 8.51 1.00 7.92
C ILE A 53 8.29 2.44 7.45
N LYS A 54 9.01 2.81 6.38
CA LYS A 54 8.76 4.06 5.65
C LYS A 54 7.92 3.69 4.43
N SER A 55 6.76 4.27 4.29
CA SER A 55 5.81 3.85 3.27
C SER A 55 5.24 5.01 2.48
N SER A 56 4.65 4.66 1.34
CA SER A 56 3.91 5.57 0.48
C SER A 56 2.81 4.78 -0.21
N SER A 57 1.66 5.40 -0.43
CA SER A 57 0.55 4.72 -1.08
C SER A 57 -0.23 5.67 -1.98
N SER A 58 -0.91 5.08 -2.96
CA SER A 58 -1.75 5.81 -3.90
C SER A 58 -2.95 4.96 -4.27
N ALA A 59 -4.07 5.62 -4.56
CA ALA A 59 -5.27 4.91 -4.98
C ALA A 59 -6.05 5.74 -5.99
N LEU A 60 -6.64 5.05 -6.97
CA LEU A 60 -7.52 5.65 -7.98
C LEU A 60 -8.76 4.78 -8.07
N GLY A 61 -9.93 5.39 -7.98
CA GLY A 61 -11.20 4.68 -8.01
C GLY A 61 -11.92 4.79 -6.67
N ASN A 62 -13.20 4.38 -6.64
CA ASN A 62 -13.94 4.43 -5.38
C ASN A 62 -13.60 3.22 -4.50
N ALA A 63 -13.88 3.38 -3.22
CA ALA A 63 -13.49 2.36 -2.24
C ALA A 63 -14.14 1.00 -2.50
N PHE A 64 -15.38 1.00 -2.97
CA PHE A 64 -16.09 -0.26 -3.23
C PHE A 64 -15.44 -1.05 -4.35
N ASN A 65 -15.12 -0.36 -5.47
CA ASN A 65 -14.46 -1.01 -6.60
C ASN A 65 -13.02 -1.41 -6.26
N LEU A 66 -12.33 -0.61 -5.47
CA LEU A 66 -10.98 -0.95 -5.03
C LEU A 66 -10.98 -2.18 -4.13
N ALA A 67 -11.99 -2.31 -3.27
CA ALA A 67 -12.14 -3.50 -2.44
C ALA A 67 -12.31 -4.75 -3.32
N GLU A 68 -13.10 -4.65 -4.38
CA GLU A 68 -13.31 -5.76 -5.30
C GLU A 68 -12.01 -6.11 -6.04
N LEU A 69 -11.26 -5.08 -6.46
CA LEU A 69 -9.97 -5.29 -7.10
C LEU A 69 -9.02 -6.07 -6.20
N LEU A 70 -8.93 -5.66 -4.94
CA LEU A 70 -8.04 -6.32 -3.98
C LEU A 70 -8.52 -7.73 -3.65
N ASP A 71 -9.83 -7.93 -3.58
CA ASP A 71 -10.40 -9.24 -3.32
C ASP A 71 -10.03 -10.24 -4.44
N ASN A 72 -9.87 -9.74 -5.65
CA ASN A 72 -9.50 -10.56 -6.79
C ASN A 72 -7.98 -10.79 -6.91
N ALA A 73 -7.18 -10.10 -6.11
CA ALA A 73 -5.73 -10.28 -6.16
C ALA A 73 -5.33 -11.59 -5.50
N THR A 74 -4.59 -12.41 -6.22
CA THR A 74 -4.31 -13.80 -5.81
C THR A 74 -3.48 -13.92 -4.54
N ASN A 75 -2.71 -12.89 -4.21
CA ASN A 75 -1.80 -12.96 -3.05
C ASN A 75 -2.27 -12.12 -1.87
N PHE A 76 -3.48 -11.57 -1.95
CA PHE A 76 -3.90 -10.59 -0.96
C PHE A 76 -4.65 -11.20 0.22
N ASP A 77 -5.12 -12.43 0.10
CA ASP A 77 -5.88 -13.09 1.16
C ASP A 77 -5.09 -13.20 2.46
N ASP A 78 -3.83 -13.58 2.36
CA ASP A 78 -2.97 -13.70 3.54
C ASP A 78 -2.77 -12.34 4.23
N VAL A 79 -2.67 -11.28 3.43
CA VAL A 79 -2.53 -9.92 3.97
C VAL A 79 -3.80 -9.50 4.67
N ILE A 80 -4.96 -9.74 4.05
CA ILE A 80 -6.26 -9.43 4.67
C ILE A 80 -6.40 -10.15 6.00
N ASN A 81 -6.07 -11.44 6.03
CA ASN A 81 -6.14 -12.23 7.25
C ASN A 81 -5.21 -11.67 8.34
N ALA A 82 -4.01 -11.25 7.95
CA ALA A 82 -3.06 -10.65 8.89
C ALA A 82 -3.58 -9.34 9.45
N ILE A 83 -4.19 -8.50 8.59
CA ILE A 83 -4.79 -7.24 9.03
C ILE A 83 -5.90 -7.51 10.03
N GLN A 84 -6.78 -8.46 9.74
CA GLN A 84 -7.88 -8.80 10.62
C GLN A 84 -7.39 -9.30 11.98
N LYS A 85 -6.34 -10.11 12.00
CA LYS A 85 -5.75 -10.58 13.24
C LYS A 85 -5.18 -9.43 14.06
N ARG A 86 -4.51 -8.48 13.41
CA ARG A 86 -3.95 -7.33 14.10
C ARG A 86 -5.04 -6.45 14.72
N GLU A 87 -6.13 -6.26 14.00
CA GLU A 87 -7.25 -5.47 14.51
C GLU A 87 -7.89 -6.16 15.70
N LEU A 88 -8.07 -7.48 15.64
CA LEU A 88 -8.60 -8.25 16.76
C LEU A 88 -7.69 -8.16 17.98
N GLN A 89 -6.39 -8.27 17.79
CA GLN A 89 -5.43 -8.17 18.87
C GLN A 89 -5.48 -6.80 19.54
N LYS A 90 -5.61 -5.74 18.76
CA LYS A 90 -5.76 -4.38 19.31
C LYS A 90 -7.02 -4.26 20.15
N PHE A 91 -8.09 -4.84 19.69
CA PHE A 91 -9.36 -4.82 20.42
C PHE A 91 -9.25 -5.54 21.75
N LEU A 92 -8.64 -6.71 21.74
CA LEU A 92 -8.45 -7.50 22.97
C LEU A 92 -7.53 -6.80 23.95
N ALA A 93 -6.49 -6.13 23.45
CA ALA A 93 -5.57 -5.39 24.31
C ALA A 93 -6.28 -4.23 24.99
N ILE A 94 -7.17 -3.54 24.28
CA ILE A 94 -7.96 -2.46 24.85
C ILE A 94 -8.88 -2.97 25.96
N ASP A 95 -9.54 -4.10 25.73
CA ASP A 95 -10.40 -4.73 26.74
C ASP A 95 -9.62 -5.09 28.00
N ASN A 96 -8.44 -5.68 27.81
CA ASN A 96 -7.59 -6.04 28.92
C ASN A 96 -7.18 -4.82 29.74
N ASN A 97 -6.89 -3.72 29.08
CA ASN A 97 -6.52 -2.47 29.74
C ASN A 97 -7.68 -1.89 30.55
N LYS A 98 -8.91 -2.09 30.08
CA LYS A 98 -10.09 -1.60 30.81
C LYS A 98 -10.34 -2.39 32.09
N GLU A 99 -9.98 -3.64 32.07
CA GLU A 99 -10.17 -4.50 33.24
C GLU A 99 -9.11 -4.31 34.29
N GLY A 100 -7.95 -3.82 33.86
CA GLY A 100 -6.84 -3.57 34.76
C GLY A 100 -6.99 -2.23 35.44
#